data_030ab1264715b63075b2c2c7649ecd35
#
_entry.id   030ab1264715b63075b2c2c7649ecd35
#
_cell.length_a   1.000
_cell.length_b   1.000
_cell.length_c   1.000
_cell.angle_alpha   90.00
_cell.angle_beta   90.00
_cell.angle_gamma   90.00
#
_symmetry.space_group_name_H-M   'P 1'
#
loop_
_entity.id
_entity.type
_entity.pdbx_description
1 polymer ?
#
loop_
_entity_poly.entity_id
_entity_poly.type
_entity_poly.pdbx_seq_one_letter_code
_entity_poly.pdbx_strand_id
1 'polypeptide(L)'
;MKKLILKLLFAPCFVFSILQAQVIEEDAARSYLRHGNSEPYFSPLVDVLSSTLHTSSLYYKHPDSNRSFHIYIGATVVGAFIPSNMKSFDGHTEAPYSPTTTIHAPTIFGDNNSNTYYDQYGNAYNFPGGFDIRQINMAVPNIHVGTLLHTNFSGKFFALNVGGDLKKIELFGFGFNHFISDYWNAKNYFVSAGASFDQIKLGGYMKGKQFLAQITGGQQLGIFNYWVHAQYQKSPYEFFYEDELEGNGTVKINGQSNIRAGLGLGLQLWKFYLHGEGSGFKPFIGALGIGLQF
;
A
#
# COMPACT_ATOMS: atom_id res chain seq x y z
N MET A 1 23.25 -10.60 28.41
CA MET A 1 22.17 -9.61 28.25
C MET A 1 22.23 -8.85 26.92
N LYS A 2 23.39 -8.34 26.42
CA LYS A 2 23.47 -7.60 25.14
C LYS A 2 23.02 -8.38 23.89
N LYS A 3 23.20 -9.70 23.82
CA LYS A 3 22.77 -10.55 22.69
C LYS A 3 21.26 -10.88 22.67
N LEU A 4 20.56 -10.70 23.79
CA LEU A 4 19.12 -10.96 23.90
C LEU A 4 18.31 -9.75 23.41
N ILE A 5 18.80 -8.53 23.69
CA ILE A 5 18.15 -7.29 23.25
C ILE A 5 18.20 -7.13 21.72
N LEU A 6 19.30 -7.56 21.10
CA LEU A 6 19.44 -7.52 19.65
C LEU A 6 18.50 -8.50 18.91
N LYS A 7 18.18 -9.64 19.55
CA LYS A 7 17.20 -10.61 19.00
C LYS A 7 15.73 -10.16 19.16
N LEU A 8 15.44 -9.34 20.17
CA LEU A 8 14.10 -8.76 20.39
C LEU A 8 13.81 -7.57 19.46
N LEU A 9 14.84 -6.86 19.00
CA LEU A 9 14.70 -5.75 18.05
C LEU A 9 14.51 -6.21 16.58
N PHE A 10 14.84 -7.46 16.28
CA PHE A 10 14.74 -8.06 14.94
C PHE A 10 13.77 -9.23 14.85
N ALA A 11 12.93 -9.46 15.88
CA ALA A 11 11.77 -10.31 15.71
C ALA A 11 10.67 -9.45 15.08
N PRO A 12 10.48 -9.48 13.76
CA PRO A 12 9.32 -8.85 13.16
C PRO A 12 8.12 -9.65 13.64
N CYS A 13 7.31 -9.07 14.51
CA CYS A 13 5.93 -9.50 14.66
C CYS A 13 5.21 -9.17 13.34
N PHE A 14 5.55 -9.90 12.28
CA PHE A 14 4.77 -9.99 11.06
C PHE A 14 3.52 -10.79 11.38
N VAL A 15 2.54 -10.14 11.97
CA VAL A 15 1.17 -10.62 11.84
C VAL A 15 0.73 -10.18 10.45
N PHE A 16 1.27 -10.85 9.40
CA PHE A 16 0.44 -11.10 8.26
C PHE A 16 -0.73 -11.91 8.82
N SER A 17 -1.91 -11.34 8.83
CA SER A 17 -3.08 -12.15 8.63
C SER A 17 -2.78 -12.81 7.28
N ILE A 18 -2.17 -13.99 7.36
CA ILE A 18 -2.01 -14.86 6.20
C ILE A 18 -3.41 -14.88 5.65
N LEU A 19 -3.59 -14.32 4.47
CA LEU A 19 -4.64 -14.73 3.60
C LEU A 19 -4.61 -16.24 3.70
N GLN A 20 -5.50 -16.85 4.48
CA GLN A 20 -5.89 -18.22 4.24
C GLN A 20 -6.59 -18.12 2.89
N ALA A 21 -5.75 -18.06 1.85
CA ALA A 21 -6.18 -18.35 0.52
C ALA A 21 -6.72 -19.78 0.61
N GLN A 22 -8.03 -19.91 0.79
CA GLN A 22 -8.70 -21.03 0.20
C GLN A 22 -8.17 -21.01 -1.23
N VAL A 23 -7.67 -22.15 -1.69
CA VAL A 23 -7.29 -22.40 -3.06
C VAL A 23 -8.53 -22.08 -3.89
N ILE A 24 -8.72 -20.79 -4.20
CA ILE A 24 -9.52 -20.41 -5.34
C ILE A 24 -8.71 -21.01 -6.46
N GLU A 25 -9.38 -21.72 -7.32
CA GLU A 25 -8.79 -22.23 -8.53
C GLU A 25 -7.98 -21.10 -9.11
N GLU A 26 -6.68 -21.16 -8.90
CA GLU A 26 -5.70 -20.14 -9.30
C GLU A 26 -5.84 -19.82 -10.79
N ASP A 27 -6.22 -20.84 -11.55
CA ASP A 27 -6.55 -20.78 -12.95
C ASP A 27 -7.75 -19.88 -13.27
N ALA A 28 -8.79 -19.84 -12.42
CA ALA A 28 -9.96 -18.99 -12.67
C ALA A 28 -9.64 -17.50 -12.53
N ALA A 29 -8.89 -17.10 -11.50
CA ALA A 29 -8.48 -15.71 -11.31
C ALA A 29 -7.47 -15.27 -12.39
N ARG A 30 -6.58 -16.16 -12.83
CA ARG A 30 -5.63 -15.89 -13.90
C ARG A 30 -6.29 -15.78 -15.26
N SER A 31 -7.21 -16.67 -15.60
CA SER A 31 -7.96 -16.60 -16.85
C SER A 31 -8.78 -15.32 -16.93
N TYR A 32 -9.26 -14.82 -15.78
CA TYR A 32 -10.05 -13.60 -15.72
C TYR A 32 -9.24 -12.33 -16.06
N LEU A 33 -7.91 -12.35 -15.96
CA LEU A 33 -7.06 -11.23 -16.37
C LEU A 33 -7.19 -10.88 -17.86
N ARG A 34 -7.67 -11.78 -18.71
CA ARG A 34 -7.89 -11.53 -20.14
C ARG A 34 -9.19 -10.83 -20.47
N HIS A 35 -10.14 -10.86 -19.56
CA HIS A 35 -11.46 -10.30 -19.77
C HIS A 35 -11.49 -8.78 -19.53
N GLY A 36 -12.37 -8.06 -20.19
CA GLY A 36 -12.55 -6.63 -20.00
C GLY A 36 -12.95 -6.23 -18.57
N ASN A 37 -13.45 -7.20 -17.80
CA ASN A 37 -13.77 -7.03 -16.38
C ASN A 37 -12.55 -7.14 -15.44
N SER A 38 -11.36 -7.44 -15.91
CA SER A 38 -10.17 -7.61 -15.10
C SER A 38 -9.78 -6.32 -14.33
N GLU A 39 -9.84 -5.18 -15.00
CA GLU A 39 -9.51 -3.90 -14.38
C GLU A 39 -10.44 -3.57 -13.20
N PRO A 40 -11.78 -3.56 -13.30
CA PRO A 40 -12.65 -3.30 -12.17
C PRO A 40 -12.56 -4.37 -11.08
N TYR A 41 -12.23 -5.63 -11.40
CA TYR A 41 -12.03 -6.68 -10.42
C TYR A 41 -10.78 -6.48 -9.58
N PHE A 42 -9.63 -6.11 -10.18
CA PHE A 42 -8.34 -5.97 -9.50
C PHE A 42 -8.00 -4.55 -9.04
N SER A 43 -8.64 -3.50 -9.57
CA SER A 43 -8.32 -2.11 -9.22
C SER A 43 -8.43 -1.82 -7.72
N PRO A 44 -9.37 -2.39 -6.94
CA PRO A 44 -9.39 -2.23 -5.50
C PRO A 44 -8.11 -2.71 -4.81
N LEU A 45 -7.51 -3.84 -5.26
CA LEU A 45 -6.24 -4.33 -4.75
C LEU A 45 -5.11 -3.34 -5.02
N VAL A 46 -5.06 -2.80 -6.22
CA VAL A 46 -4.06 -1.79 -6.60
C VAL A 46 -4.18 -0.55 -5.72
N ASP A 47 -5.40 -0.05 -5.49
CA ASP A 47 -5.64 1.11 -4.65
C ASP A 47 -5.25 0.88 -3.19
N VAL A 48 -5.56 -0.28 -2.63
CA VAL A 48 -5.20 -0.66 -1.27
C VAL A 48 -3.69 -0.79 -1.11
N LEU A 49 -3.02 -1.52 -1.99
CA LEU A 49 -1.57 -1.71 -1.92
C LEU A 49 -0.82 -0.39 -2.10
N SER A 50 -1.24 0.44 -3.06
CA SER A 50 -0.64 1.76 -3.30
C SER A 50 -0.74 2.65 -2.08
N SER A 51 -1.94 2.74 -1.52
CA SER A 51 -2.19 3.58 -0.35
C SER A 51 -1.45 3.11 0.89
N THR A 52 -1.37 1.79 1.10
CA THR A 52 -0.66 1.18 2.23
C THR A 52 0.85 1.42 2.15
N LEU A 53 1.44 1.30 0.96
CA LEU A 53 2.88 1.47 0.78
C LEU A 53 3.31 2.94 0.92
N HIS A 54 2.49 3.89 0.50
CA HIS A 54 2.80 5.31 0.61
C HIS A 54 2.64 5.88 2.02
N THR A 55 1.74 5.33 2.80
CA THR A 55 1.59 5.68 4.22
C THR A 55 2.82 5.22 4.98
N SER A 56 3.66 5.93 5.52
CA SER A 56 4.98 5.64 6.09
C SER A 56 6.20 5.92 5.19
N SER A 57 5.98 6.43 3.99
CA SER A 57 7.10 6.70 3.08
C SER A 57 7.92 7.90 3.53
N LEU A 58 7.30 8.85 4.24
CA LEU A 58 7.94 10.07 4.66
C LEU A 58 7.93 10.19 6.18
N TYR A 59 8.97 10.78 6.73
CA TYR A 59 9.17 10.95 8.15
C TYR A 59 9.05 12.41 8.55
N TYR A 60 8.22 12.68 9.53
CA TYR A 60 7.94 14.02 10.01
C TYR A 60 8.55 14.23 11.37
N LYS A 61 9.63 14.97 11.41
CA LYS A 61 10.31 15.25 12.64
C LYS A 61 10.30 16.72 13.01
N HIS A 62 10.60 16.96 14.29
CA HIS A 62 10.80 18.25 14.91
C HIS A 62 11.64 19.20 14.03
N PRO A 63 11.20 20.44 13.80
CA PRO A 63 11.92 21.42 13.00
C PRO A 63 13.38 21.63 13.39
N ASP A 64 13.68 21.68 14.70
CA ASP A 64 15.05 21.88 15.19
C ASP A 64 16.01 20.77 14.78
N SER A 65 15.50 19.57 14.60
CA SER A 65 16.31 18.42 14.20
C SER A 65 16.52 18.30 12.71
N ASN A 66 15.73 18.99 11.89
CA ASN A 66 15.92 19.01 10.44
C ASN A 66 17.17 19.79 10.04
N ARG A 67 17.74 20.55 10.97
CA ARG A 67 18.99 21.30 10.80
C ARG A 67 20.24 20.51 11.23
N SER A 68 20.08 19.34 11.79
CA SER A 68 21.16 18.48 12.25
C SER A 68 21.13 17.12 11.60
N PHE A 69 22.28 16.51 11.42
CA PHE A 69 22.35 15.12 11.00
C PHE A 69 21.69 14.22 12.04
N HIS A 70 20.80 13.37 11.61
CA HIS A 70 20.14 12.37 12.45
C HIS A 70 19.76 11.13 11.65
N ILE A 71 19.64 10.02 12.34
CA ILE A 71 19.20 8.76 11.76
C ILE A 71 18.00 8.26 12.58
N TYR A 72 16.94 7.87 11.88
CA TYR A 72 15.83 7.14 12.46
C TYR A 72 15.77 5.74 11.86
N ILE A 73 15.59 4.72 12.70
CA ILE A 73 15.37 3.34 12.30
C ILE A 73 14.13 2.85 13.02
N GLY A 74 13.14 2.38 12.25
CA GLY A 74 11.87 1.97 12.80
C GLY A 74 11.09 1.00 11.93
N ALA A 75 9.87 0.75 12.38
CA ALA A 75 8.87 0.01 11.62
C ALA A 75 7.50 0.67 11.78
N THR A 76 6.71 0.62 10.73
CA THR A 76 5.35 1.12 10.71
C THR A 76 4.41 -0.01 10.33
N VAL A 77 3.40 -0.25 11.17
CA VAL A 77 2.28 -1.15 10.85
C VAL A 77 1.20 -0.31 10.20
N VAL A 78 0.79 -0.70 9.01
CA VAL A 78 -0.22 0.00 8.23
C VAL A 78 -1.39 -0.94 8.01
N GLY A 79 -2.59 -0.47 8.31
CA GLY A 79 -3.85 -1.17 8.10
C GLY A 79 -4.73 -0.44 7.09
N ALA A 80 -5.16 -1.14 6.05
CA ALA A 80 -6.12 -0.65 5.08
C ALA A 80 -7.49 -1.27 5.35
N PHE A 81 -8.50 -0.45 5.59
CA PHE A 81 -9.88 -0.88 5.79
C PHE A 81 -10.64 -0.78 4.47
N ILE A 82 -11.19 -1.91 4.03
CA ILE A 82 -11.83 -2.05 2.73
C ILE A 82 -13.32 -1.76 2.87
N PRO A 83 -13.81 -0.62 2.33
CA PRO A 83 -15.21 -0.28 2.42
C PRO A 83 -16.05 -1.13 1.46
N SER A 84 -17.36 -1.24 1.72
CA SER A 84 -18.29 -2.07 0.96
C SER A 84 -18.32 -1.76 -0.55
N ASN A 85 -18.15 -0.49 -0.90
CA ASN A 85 -18.13 -0.05 -2.30
C ASN A 85 -16.86 -0.45 -3.08
N MET A 86 -15.88 -1.05 -2.43
CA MET A 86 -14.71 -1.68 -3.07
C MET A 86 -14.86 -3.21 -3.18
N LYS A 87 -15.99 -3.77 -2.74
CA LYS A 87 -16.23 -5.21 -2.71
C LYS A 87 -17.01 -5.73 -3.91
N SER A 88 -17.61 -4.85 -4.71
CA SER A 88 -18.39 -5.22 -5.88
C SER A 88 -18.23 -4.19 -7.00
N PHE A 89 -18.54 -4.61 -8.21
CA PHE A 89 -18.53 -3.77 -9.41
C PHE A 89 -19.61 -4.22 -10.38
N ASP A 90 -19.97 -3.36 -11.34
CA ASP A 90 -20.87 -3.71 -12.43
C ASP A 90 -20.03 -4.21 -13.62
N GLY A 91 -20.00 -5.53 -13.77
CA GLY A 91 -19.29 -6.21 -14.84
C GLY A 91 -20.20 -6.48 -16.04
N HIS A 92 -19.60 -6.74 -17.20
CA HIS A 92 -20.33 -7.04 -18.43
C HIS A 92 -19.97 -8.44 -18.91
N THR A 93 -20.98 -9.21 -19.30
CA THR A 93 -20.75 -10.48 -19.98
C THR A 93 -20.14 -10.23 -21.37
N GLU A 94 -19.29 -11.15 -21.83
CA GLU A 94 -18.58 -11.06 -23.10
C GLU A 94 -18.96 -12.23 -24.01
N ALA A 95 -18.65 -12.12 -25.29
CA ALA A 95 -18.88 -13.21 -26.24
C ALA A 95 -18.20 -14.51 -25.75
N PRO A 96 -18.85 -15.69 -25.96
CA PRO A 96 -20.03 -15.94 -26.78
C PRO A 96 -21.38 -15.66 -26.08
N TYR A 97 -21.44 -15.19 -24.85
CA TYR A 97 -22.68 -14.86 -24.13
C TYR A 97 -23.47 -13.74 -24.85
N SER A 98 -24.75 -13.96 -25.11
CA SER A 98 -25.57 -13.02 -25.89
C SER A 98 -27.01 -12.97 -25.33
N PRO A 99 -27.60 -11.77 -25.16
CA PRO A 99 -26.99 -10.44 -25.37
C PRO A 99 -26.01 -10.11 -24.20
N THR A 100 -25.08 -9.19 -24.45
CA THR A 100 -24.25 -8.63 -23.39
C THR A 100 -25.11 -8.05 -22.27
N THR A 101 -24.87 -8.47 -21.04
CA THR A 101 -25.67 -8.12 -19.88
C THR A 101 -24.76 -7.57 -18.78
N THR A 102 -25.23 -6.54 -18.06
CA THR A 102 -24.54 -6.01 -16.88
C THR A 102 -24.90 -6.84 -15.66
N ILE A 103 -23.90 -7.30 -14.94
CA ILE A 103 -24.01 -8.14 -13.75
C ILE A 103 -23.30 -7.48 -12.60
N HIS A 104 -23.95 -7.38 -11.44
CA HIS A 104 -23.29 -6.96 -10.21
C HIS A 104 -22.44 -8.11 -9.67
N ALA A 105 -21.12 -7.97 -9.77
CA ALA A 105 -20.14 -9.02 -9.48
C ALA A 105 -19.21 -8.62 -8.32
N PRO A 106 -18.65 -9.59 -7.56
CA PRO A 106 -17.66 -9.30 -6.55
C PRO A 106 -16.33 -8.86 -7.18
N THR A 107 -15.63 -7.94 -6.50
CA THR A 107 -14.21 -7.67 -6.75
C THR A 107 -13.34 -8.72 -6.06
N ILE A 108 -12.02 -8.62 -6.19
CA ILE A 108 -11.06 -9.46 -5.46
C ILE A 108 -11.26 -9.42 -3.92
N PHE A 109 -11.86 -8.35 -3.38
CA PHE A 109 -12.18 -8.21 -1.95
C PHE A 109 -13.62 -8.59 -1.60
N GLY A 110 -14.43 -8.89 -2.60
CA GLY A 110 -15.84 -9.22 -2.44
C GLY A 110 -16.10 -10.62 -1.88
N ASP A 111 -17.34 -11.04 -2.03
CA ASP A 111 -17.80 -12.38 -1.65
C ASP A 111 -16.99 -13.47 -2.36
N ASN A 112 -16.75 -14.60 -1.68
CA ASN A 112 -15.99 -15.71 -2.23
C ASN A 112 -16.79 -16.63 -3.17
N ASN A 113 -18.08 -16.34 -3.38
CA ASN A 113 -18.90 -17.14 -4.30
C ASN A 113 -18.64 -16.73 -5.75
N SER A 114 -18.23 -17.68 -6.58
CA SER A 114 -18.24 -17.53 -8.03
C SER A 114 -19.65 -17.71 -8.56
N ASN A 115 -20.04 -16.90 -9.54
CA ASN A 115 -21.35 -16.97 -10.14
C ASN A 115 -21.23 -17.23 -11.65
N THR A 116 -21.86 -18.33 -12.10
CA THR A 116 -21.95 -18.65 -13.53
C THR A 116 -23.34 -18.29 -14.04
N TYR A 117 -23.40 -17.54 -15.09
CA TYR A 117 -24.62 -17.11 -15.78
C TYR A 117 -24.70 -17.80 -17.13
N TYR A 118 -25.90 -18.16 -17.55
CA TYR A 118 -26.17 -18.81 -18.84
C TYR A 118 -27.06 -17.92 -19.68
N ASP A 119 -26.74 -17.77 -20.96
CA ASP A 119 -27.62 -17.12 -21.91
C ASP A 119 -28.70 -18.10 -22.46
N GLN A 120 -29.59 -17.57 -23.32
CA GLN A 120 -30.66 -18.38 -23.92
C GLN A 120 -30.15 -19.49 -24.88
N TYR A 121 -28.90 -19.45 -25.25
CA TYR A 121 -28.25 -20.43 -26.12
C TYR A 121 -27.41 -21.45 -25.35
N GLY A 122 -27.33 -21.31 -24.00
CA GLY A 122 -26.56 -22.18 -23.12
C GLY A 122 -25.09 -21.80 -23.01
N ASN A 123 -24.66 -20.63 -23.55
CA ASN A 123 -23.30 -20.15 -23.31
C ASN A 123 -23.15 -19.67 -21.88
N ALA A 124 -22.08 -20.11 -21.24
CA ALA A 124 -21.78 -19.75 -19.86
C ALA A 124 -20.83 -18.55 -19.79
N TYR A 125 -21.05 -17.65 -18.83
CA TYR A 125 -20.08 -16.63 -18.43
C TYR A 125 -19.89 -16.68 -16.93
N ASN A 126 -18.64 -16.83 -16.49
CA ASN A 126 -18.29 -16.97 -15.09
C ASN A 126 -17.65 -15.68 -14.54
N PHE A 127 -18.23 -15.16 -13.44
CA PHE A 127 -17.60 -14.12 -12.64
C PHE A 127 -16.93 -14.81 -11.41
N PRO A 128 -15.60 -14.69 -11.26
CA PRO A 128 -14.91 -15.28 -10.11
C PRO A 128 -15.37 -14.60 -8.83
N GLY A 129 -15.39 -15.35 -7.74
CA GLY A 129 -15.58 -14.81 -6.40
C GLY A 129 -14.37 -13.99 -5.95
N GLY A 130 -14.53 -13.23 -4.87
CA GLY A 130 -13.45 -12.54 -4.18
C GLY A 130 -12.94 -13.35 -2.99
N PHE A 131 -12.19 -12.70 -2.08
CA PHE A 131 -11.61 -13.33 -0.89
C PHE A 131 -12.30 -12.93 0.42
N ASP A 132 -13.44 -12.24 0.37
CA ASP A 132 -14.14 -11.60 1.52
C ASP A 132 -13.19 -10.88 2.51
N ILE A 133 -12.26 -10.13 1.99
CA ILE A 133 -11.27 -9.40 2.78
C ILE A 133 -11.88 -8.09 3.26
N ARG A 134 -11.76 -7.82 4.56
CA ARG A 134 -12.24 -6.58 5.20
C ARG A 134 -11.11 -5.63 5.55
N GLN A 135 -9.90 -6.16 5.71
CA GLN A 135 -8.73 -5.39 6.11
C GLN A 135 -7.45 -6.07 5.61
N ILE A 136 -6.50 -5.26 5.16
CA ILE A 136 -5.12 -5.71 4.89
C ILE A 136 -4.19 -4.99 5.85
N ASN A 137 -3.30 -5.74 6.50
CA ASN A 137 -2.28 -5.19 7.38
C ASN A 137 -0.89 -5.51 6.84
N MET A 138 0.01 -4.54 6.91
CA MET A 138 1.39 -4.69 6.50
C MET A 138 2.32 -3.98 7.49
N ALA A 139 3.43 -4.63 7.87
CA ALA A 139 4.49 -4.00 8.63
C ALA A 139 5.65 -3.64 7.69
N VAL A 140 6.07 -2.39 7.69
CA VAL A 140 7.10 -1.86 6.80
C VAL A 140 8.26 -1.35 7.64
N PRO A 141 9.44 -2.01 7.60
CA PRO A 141 10.65 -1.47 8.18
C PRO A 141 11.12 -0.26 7.36
N ASN A 142 11.58 0.78 8.04
CA ASN A 142 12.03 2.01 7.41
C ASN A 142 13.25 2.59 8.09
N ILE A 143 14.03 3.31 7.31
CA ILE A 143 15.17 4.11 7.75
C ILE A 143 15.02 5.51 7.18
N HIS A 144 15.32 6.52 8.01
CA HIS A 144 15.36 7.90 7.56
C HIS A 144 16.67 8.54 8.00
N VAL A 145 17.22 9.35 7.10
CA VAL A 145 18.46 10.09 7.33
C VAL A 145 18.18 11.56 7.07
N GLY A 146 18.20 12.34 8.12
CA GLY A 146 18.11 13.79 8.02
C GLY A 146 19.49 14.42 7.81
N THR A 147 19.54 15.45 7.01
CA THR A 147 20.79 16.14 6.65
C THR A 147 20.75 17.63 7.00
N LEU A 148 21.91 18.25 7.00
CA LEU A 148 22.05 19.71 7.17
C LEU A 148 21.39 20.53 6.05
N LEU A 149 20.96 19.90 4.96
CA LEU A 149 20.31 20.53 3.82
C LEU A 149 18.78 20.62 3.99
N HIS A 150 18.27 20.62 5.21
CA HIS A 150 16.83 20.68 5.50
C HIS A 150 16.03 19.55 4.83
N THR A 151 16.66 18.41 4.59
CA THR A 151 16.10 17.31 3.81
C THR A 151 16.26 16.00 4.55
N ASN A 152 15.18 15.26 4.69
CA ASN A 152 15.16 13.88 5.16
C ASN A 152 15.08 12.94 3.96
N PHE A 153 15.98 11.99 3.88
CA PHE A 153 15.90 10.87 2.95
C PHE A 153 15.31 9.66 3.66
N SER A 154 14.49 8.91 2.95
CA SER A 154 13.86 7.70 3.46
C SER A 154 14.18 6.49 2.60
N GLY A 155 14.32 5.34 3.24
CA GLY A 155 14.46 4.06 2.58
C GLY A 155 13.64 3.00 3.27
N LYS A 156 13.07 2.08 2.50
CA LYS A 156 12.37 0.88 2.98
C LYS A 156 12.75 -0.30 2.11
N PHE A 157 12.98 -1.40 2.75
CA PHE A 157 13.31 -2.64 2.07
C PHE A 157 12.87 -3.82 2.93
N PHE A 158 12.18 -4.76 2.33
CA PHE A 158 12.06 -6.10 2.85
C PHE A 158 11.89 -7.13 1.75
N ALA A 159 12.26 -8.35 2.08
CA ALA A 159 12.02 -9.51 1.24
C ALA A 159 11.58 -10.66 2.15
N LEU A 160 10.44 -11.26 1.84
CA LEU A 160 9.84 -12.33 2.63
C LEU A 160 9.52 -13.51 1.72
N ASN A 161 9.99 -14.70 2.11
CA ASN A 161 9.58 -15.95 1.49
C ASN A 161 8.31 -16.44 2.18
N VAL A 162 7.19 -16.45 1.46
CA VAL A 162 5.87 -16.82 1.99
C VAL A 162 5.48 -18.27 1.68
N GLY A 163 6.26 -18.95 0.84
CA GLY A 163 5.94 -20.30 0.39
C GLY A 163 4.79 -20.33 -0.62
N GLY A 164 4.39 -21.55 -1.02
CA GLY A 164 3.36 -21.71 -2.05
C GLY A 164 3.74 -21.05 -3.36
N ASP A 165 2.76 -20.74 -4.17
CA ASP A 165 2.96 -20.18 -5.51
C ASP A 165 3.38 -18.70 -5.48
N LEU A 166 3.05 -17.96 -4.44
CA LEU A 166 3.53 -16.58 -4.24
C LEU A 166 5.05 -16.51 -4.05
N LYS A 167 5.69 -17.58 -3.61
CA LYS A 167 7.14 -17.73 -3.41
C LYS A 167 7.77 -16.61 -2.59
N LYS A 168 7.75 -15.36 -3.08
CA LYS A 168 8.47 -14.24 -2.49
C LYS A 168 7.70 -12.92 -2.63
N ILE A 169 7.67 -12.14 -1.54
CA ILE A 169 7.22 -10.75 -1.55
C ILE A 169 8.47 -9.88 -1.39
N GLU A 170 8.65 -8.92 -2.26
CA GLU A 170 9.75 -7.96 -2.23
C GLU A 170 9.20 -6.54 -2.25
N LEU A 171 9.68 -5.72 -1.34
CA LEU A 171 9.44 -4.28 -1.32
C LEU A 171 10.77 -3.55 -1.31
N PHE A 172 10.89 -2.57 -2.19
CA PHE A 172 11.95 -1.57 -2.19
C PHE A 172 11.33 -0.20 -2.36
N GLY A 173 11.76 0.76 -1.55
CA GLY A 173 11.29 2.13 -1.65
C GLY A 173 12.34 3.13 -1.19
N PHE A 174 12.31 4.31 -1.79
CA PHE A 174 13.11 5.46 -1.37
C PHE A 174 12.31 6.74 -1.53
N GLY A 175 12.66 7.75 -0.75
CA GLY A 175 12.00 9.04 -0.81
C GLY A 175 12.82 10.13 -0.17
N PHE A 176 12.34 11.36 -0.31
CA PHE A 176 12.88 12.51 0.38
C PHE A 176 11.75 13.46 0.80
N ASN A 177 12.01 14.21 1.85
CA ASN A 177 11.11 15.25 2.36
C ASN A 177 11.94 16.49 2.68
N HIS A 178 11.67 17.61 2.00
CA HIS A 178 12.39 18.86 2.13
C HIS A 178 11.58 19.87 2.93
N PHE A 179 12.16 20.43 3.99
CA PHE A 179 11.49 21.35 4.91
C PHE A 179 11.65 22.80 4.44
N ILE A 180 10.67 23.29 3.72
CA ILE A 180 10.64 24.65 3.15
C ILE A 180 10.57 25.70 4.26
N SER A 181 9.88 25.41 5.35
CA SER A 181 9.73 26.30 6.50
C SER A 181 11.04 26.70 7.18
N ASP A 182 12.10 25.89 7.02
CA ASP A 182 13.39 26.14 7.65
C ASP A 182 14.08 27.40 7.09
N TYR A 183 13.70 27.80 5.87
CA TYR A 183 14.18 29.05 5.27
C TYR A 183 13.53 30.31 5.84
N TRP A 184 12.39 30.16 6.56
CA TRP A 184 11.65 31.28 7.17
C TRP A 184 11.87 31.39 8.67
N ASN A 185 12.78 30.62 9.25
CA ASN A 185 13.03 30.55 10.70
C ASN A 185 11.77 30.25 11.53
N ALA A 186 10.83 29.48 10.98
CA ALA A 186 9.65 29.01 11.69
C ALA A 186 10.07 28.14 12.88
N LYS A 187 9.78 28.58 14.11
CA LYS A 187 10.30 27.89 15.31
C LYS A 187 9.53 26.60 15.65
N ASN A 188 8.21 26.64 15.52
CA ASN A 188 7.36 25.53 15.97
C ASN A 188 6.49 24.94 14.84
N TYR A 189 6.46 25.60 13.69
CA TYR A 189 5.70 25.16 12.53
C TYR A 189 6.65 24.62 11.48
N PHE A 190 6.19 23.62 10.75
CA PHE A 190 6.91 23.16 9.57
C PHE A 190 5.98 23.02 8.37
N VAL A 191 6.54 23.33 7.22
CA VAL A 191 5.96 23.05 5.91
C VAL A 191 7.01 22.30 5.13
N SER A 192 6.65 21.19 4.53
CA SER A 192 7.58 20.39 3.73
C SER A 192 6.92 19.92 2.44
N ALA A 193 7.75 19.68 1.44
CA ALA A 193 7.39 19.00 0.22
C ALA A 193 8.28 17.77 0.03
N GLY A 194 7.68 16.67 -0.36
CA GLY A 194 8.39 15.41 -0.51
C GLY A 194 7.90 14.59 -1.68
N ALA A 195 8.73 13.62 -2.05
CA ALA A 195 8.40 12.62 -3.04
C ALA A 195 8.96 11.26 -2.65
N SER A 196 8.31 10.20 -3.07
CA SER A 196 8.83 8.84 -2.91
C SER A 196 8.51 7.97 -4.12
N PHE A 197 9.33 6.96 -4.29
CA PHE A 197 9.16 5.89 -5.23
C PHE A 197 9.21 4.56 -4.50
N ASP A 198 8.23 3.71 -4.78
CA ASP A 198 8.14 2.37 -4.21
C ASP A 198 7.94 1.33 -5.32
N GLN A 199 8.53 0.17 -5.16
CA GLN A 199 8.33 -0.99 -6.01
C GLN A 199 7.99 -2.19 -5.14
N ILE A 200 6.89 -2.87 -5.49
CA ILE A 200 6.50 -4.14 -4.88
C ILE A 200 6.48 -5.23 -5.95
N LYS A 201 6.89 -6.45 -5.55
CA LYS A 201 6.74 -7.65 -6.36
C LYS A 201 6.11 -8.74 -5.50
N LEU A 202 5.14 -9.44 -6.04
CA LEU A 202 4.48 -10.59 -5.44
C LEU A 202 4.75 -11.82 -6.33
N GLY A 203 5.81 -12.54 -6.02
CA GLY A 203 6.23 -13.69 -6.82
C GLY A 203 6.41 -13.37 -8.30
N GLY A 204 5.87 -14.25 -9.14
CA GLY A 204 5.76 -14.06 -10.59
C GLY A 204 4.42 -13.46 -11.04
N TYR A 205 3.52 -13.09 -10.11
CA TYR A 205 2.14 -12.72 -10.42
C TYR A 205 1.93 -11.23 -10.64
N MET A 206 2.64 -10.39 -9.86
CA MET A 206 2.38 -8.96 -9.88
C MET A 206 3.65 -8.16 -9.61
N LYS A 207 3.76 -7.03 -10.32
CA LYS A 207 4.76 -6.00 -10.08
C LYS A 207 4.10 -4.64 -10.07
N GLY A 208 4.21 -3.92 -8.95
CA GLY A 208 3.75 -2.55 -8.81
C GLY A 208 4.92 -1.57 -8.76
N LYS A 209 4.76 -0.43 -9.44
CA LYS A 209 5.63 0.73 -9.30
C LYS A 209 4.77 1.89 -8.87
N GLN A 210 5.23 2.65 -7.89
CA GLN A 210 4.43 3.70 -7.30
C GLN A 210 5.26 4.97 -7.16
N PHE A 211 4.62 6.08 -7.42
CA PHE A 211 5.18 7.40 -7.22
C PHE A 211 4.24 8.23 -6.34
N LEU A 212 4.81 8.89 -5.34
CA LEU A 212 4.12 9.81 -4.45
C LEU A 212 4.78 11.19 -4.53
N ALA A 213 3.94 12.22 -4.60
CA ALA A 213 4.31 13.61 -4.30
C ALA A 213 3.41 14.12 -3.17
N GLN A 214 3.99 14.82 -2.19
CA GLN A 214 3.26 15.21 -0.98
C GLN A 214 3.68 16.61 -0.50
N ILE A 215 2.69 17.34 0.04
CA ILE A 215 2.90 18.57 0.80
C ILE A 215 2.36 18.30 2.21
N THR A 216 3.12 18.72 3.22
CA THR A 216 2.78 18.52 4.63
C THR A 216 2.97 19.82 5.39
N GLY A 217 2.02 20.13 6.27
CA GLY A 217 2.12 21.19 7.26
C GLY A 217 1.87 20.65 8.66
N GLY A 218 2.61 21.11 9.63
CA GLY A 218 2.47 20.64 10.99
C GLY A 218 3.06 21.57 12.04
N GLN A 219 2.95 21.15 13.29
CA GLN A 219 3.47 21.90 14.43
C GLN A 219 4.11 20.95 15.44
N GLN A 220 5.18 21.41 16.07
CA GLN A 220 5.84 20.77 17.19
C GLN A 220 5.47 21.46 18.50
N LEU A 221 4.99 20.69 19.48
CA LEU A 221 4.59 21.15 20.80
C LEU A 221 5.35 20.34 21.88
N GLY A 222 6.58 20.74 22.17
CA GLY A 222 7.45 19.98 23.08
C GLY A 222 7.75 18.59 22.57
N ILE A 223 7.31 17.55 23.29
CA ILE A 223 7.49 16.14 22.90
C ILE A 223 6.47 15.66 21.86
N PHE A 224 5.41 16.42 21.60
CA PHE A 224 4.36 16.09 20.64
C PHE A 224 4.56 16.81 19.34
N ASN A 225 4.21 16.18 18.24
CA ASN A 225 4.03 16.84 16.95
C ASN A 225 2.74 16.35 16.29
N TYR A 226 2.13 17.21 15.49
CA TYR A 226 1.01 16.85 14.65
C TYR A 226 1.19 17.42 13.26
N TRP A 227 0.61 16.76 12.28
CA TRP A 227 0.68 17.21 10.90
C TRP A 227 -0.59 16.86 10.13
N VAL A 228 -0.79 17.60 9.06
CA VAL A 228 -1.74 17.28 8.00
C VAL A 228 -0.97 17.23 6.69
N HIS A 229 -1.42 16.38 5.78
CA HIS A 229 -0.79 16.29 4.46
C HIS A 229 -1.83 16.14 3.36
N ALA A 230 -1.46 16.59 2.17
CA ALA A 230 -2.11 16.29 0.91
C ALA A 230 -1.09 15.64 -0.02
N GLN A 231 -1.52 14.57 -0.69
CA GLN A 231 -0.64 13.78 -1.54
C GLN A 231 -1.29 13.45 -2.87
N TYR A 232 -0.45 13.36 -3.89
CA TYR A 232 -0.77 12.82 -5.20
C TYR A 232 0.03 11.55 -5.41
N GLN A 233 -0.64 10.48 -5.85
CA GLN A 233 0.00 9.20 -6.12
C GLN A 233 -0.33 8.70 -7.52
N LYS A 234 0.63 8.01 -8.14
CA LYS A 234 0.47 7.30 -9.39
C LYS A 234 1.03 5.89 -9.24
N SER A 235 0.20 4.89 -9.54
CA SER A 235 0.49 3.50 -9.17
C SER A 235 0.12 2.54 -10.29
N PRO A 236 0.96 2.40 -11.33
CA PRO A 236 0.80 1.35 -12.32
C PRO A 236 1.25 0.00 -11.76
N TYR A 237 0.41 -1.00 -11.97
CA TYR A 237 0.67 -2.40 -11.65
C TYR A 237 0.62 -3.25 -12.91
N GLU A 238 1.49 -4.23 -13.00
CA GLU A 238 1.56 -5.23 -14.03
C GLU A 238 1.20 -6.58 -13.40
N PHE A 239 0.15 -7.22 -13.90
CA PHE A 239 -0.26 -8.57 -13.53
C PHE A 239 0.15 -9.52 -14.64
N PHE A 240 0.81 -10.63 -14.27
CA PHE A 240 1.32 -11.62 -15.20
C PHE A 240 0.42 -12.85 -15.16
N TYR A 241 0.07 -13.37 -16.32
CA TYR A 241 -0.64 -14.63 -16.46
C TYR A 241 0.07 -15.54 -17.44
N GLU A 242 -0.08 -16.82 -17.23
CA GLU A 242 0.42 -17.88 -18.08
C GLU A 242 -0.79 -18.55 -18.74
N ASP A 243 -0.72 -18.79 -20.03
CA ASP A 243 -1.75 -19.47 -20.78
C ASP A 243 -1.14 -20.56 -21.64
N GLU A 244 -1.69 -21.77 -21.54
CA GLU A 244 -1.19 -22.93 -22.29
C GLU A 244 -1.44 -22.82 -23.79
N LEU A 245 -2.48 -22.09 -24.21
CA LEU A 245 -2.88 -21.98 -25.62
C LEU A 245 -2.33 -20.73 -26.32
N GLU A 246 -2.33 -19.58 -25.60
CA GLU A 246 -1.96 -18.28 -26.16
C GLU A 246 -0.61 -17.75 -25.65
N GLY A 247 0.02 -18.46 -24.72
CA GLY A 247 1.29 -18.06 -24.11
C GLY A 247 1.12 -17.03 -22.97
N ASN A 248 2.24 -16.53 -22.45
CA ASN A 248 2.29 -15.63 -21.32
C ASN A 248 1.86 -14.21 -21.69
N GLY A 249 1.07 -13.57 -20.86
CA GLY A 249 0.61 -12.20 -21.06
C GLY A 249 0.79 -11.30 -19.84
N THR A 250 0.57 -10.01 -20.07
CA THR A 250 0.64 -8.98 -19.03
C THR A 250 -0.51 -8.01 -19.17
N VAL A 251 -1.22 -7.79 -18.06
CA VAL A 251 -2.27 -6.77 -17.95
C VAL A 251 -1.79 -5.64 -17.06
N LYS A 252 -1.97 -4.39 -17.49
CA LYS A 252 -1.63 -3.20 -16.74
C LYS A 252 -2.89 -2.61 -16.12
N ILE A 253 -2.88 -2.45 -14.82
CA ILE A 253 -3.98 -1.86 -14.05
C ILE A 253 -3.40 -0.68 -13.27
N ASN A 254 -4.06 0.48 -13.37
CA ASN A 254 -3.67 1.68 -12.65
C ASN A 254 -4.56 1.87 -11.43
N GLY A 255 -3.98 2.38 -10.34
CA GLY A 255 -4.76 2.82 -9.18
C GLY A 255 -5.65 4.00 -9.57
N GLN A 256 -6.87 4.01 -9.06
CA GLN A 256 -7.86 5.06 -9.29
C GLN A 256 -7.79 6.16 -8.22
N SER A 257 -7.28 5.84 -7.03
CA SER A 257 -7.18 6.75 -5.89
C SER A 257 -5.91 7.60 -5.96
N ASN A 258 -5.91 8.65 -6.80
CA ASN A 258 -4.72 9.45 -7.08
C ASN A 258 -4.48 10.58 -6.07
N ILE A 259 -5.52 11.10 -5.41
CA ILE A 259 -5.41 12.21 -4.44
C ILE A 259 -5.86 11.72 -3.07
N ARG A 260 -5.06 11.99 -2.06
CA ARG A 260 -5.34 11.62 -0.68
C ARG A 260 -4.97 12.77 0.25
N ALA A 261 -5.65 12.85 1.39
CA ALA A 261 -5.30 13.71 2.49
C ALA A 261 -5.25 12.89 3.78
N GLY A 262 -4.46 13.31 4.72
CA GLY A 262 -4.33 12.63 6.00
C GLY A 262 -3.85 13.55 7.09
N LEU A 263 -3.88 13.01 8.29
CA LEU A 263 -3.40 13.68 9.50
C LEU A 263 -2.64 12.67 10.35
N GLY A 264 -1.70 13.17 11.13
CA GLY A 264 -0.91 12.33 12.02
C GLY A 264 -0.49 13.03 13.29
N LEU A 265 -0.09 12.20 14.23
CA LEU A 265 0.42 12.60 15.54
C LEU A 265 1.73 11.85 15.81
N GLY A 266 2.68 12.54 16.44
CA GLY A 266 3.94 11.94 16.87
C GLY A 266 4.26 12.27 18.30
N LEU A 267 5.00 11.38 18.96
CA LEU A 267 5.45 11.49 20.33
C LEU A 267 6.93 11.12 20.42
N GLN A 268 7.77 12.08 20.79
CA GLN A 268 9.20 11.87 21.00
C GLN A 268 9.48 11.65 22.48
N LEU A 269 9.92 10.44 22.83
CA LEU A 269 10.33 10.08 24.20
C LEU A 269 11.82 9.72 24.18
N TRP A 270 12.68 10.69 24.49
CA TRP A 270 14.14 10.56 24.40
C TRP A 270 14.54 10.10 22.97
N LYS A 271 15.08 8.88 22.82
CA LYS A 271 15.46 8.31 21.51
C LYS A 271 14.31 7.57 20.82
N PHE A 272 13.19 7.31 21.51
CA PHE A 272 12.04 6.66 20.92
C PHE A 272 11.11 7.67 20.26
N TYR A 273 10.68 7.37 19.06
CA TYR A 273 9.64 8.10 18.36
C TYR A 273 8.49 7.18 18.02
N LEU A 274 7.32 7.55 18.52
CA LEU A 274 6.05 6.89 18.24
C LEU A 274 5.25 7.79 17.33
N HIS A 275 4.58 7.24 16.32
CA HIS A 275 3.68 8.04 15.48
C HIS A 275 2.46 7.23 15.06
N GLY A 276 1.36 7.95 14.83
CA GLY A 276 0.14 7.43 14.26
C GLY A 276 -0.35 8.34 13.15
N GLU A 277 -0.91 7.75 12.11
CA GLU A 277 -1.42 8.48 10.95
C GLU A 277 -2.72 7.85 10.45
N GLY A 278 -3.66 8.70 10.02
CA GLY A 278 -4.86 8.29 9.32
C GLY A 278 -4.99 9.04 8.01
N SER A 279 -5.27 8.34 6.92
CA SER A 279 -5.35 8.96 5.60
C SER A 279 -6.41 8.35 4.69
N GLY A 280 -7.00 9.20 3.84
CA GLY A 280 -7.95 8.82 2.79
C GLY A 280 -9.29 8.31 3.31
N PHE A 281 -10.20 8.05 2.37
CA PHE A 281 -11.53 7.52 2.67
C PHE A 281 -11.87 6.28 1.82
N LYS A 282 -11.16 6.05 0.72
CA LYS A 282 -11.38 4.94 -0.19
C LYS A 282 -10.04 4.43 -0.75
N PRO A 283 -9.40 3.50 -0.07
CA PRO A 283 -9.64 2.97 1.29
C PRO A 283 -9.22 3.95 2.39
N PHE A 284 -9.75 3.76 3.62
CA PHE A 284 -9.19 4.38 4.80
C PHE A 284 -7.94 3.61 5.24
N ILE A 285 -6.85 4.34 5.46
CA ILE A 285 -5.59 3.80 5.91
C ILE A 285 -5.27 4.33 7.30
N GLY A 286 -5.01 3.43 8.24
CA GLY A 286 -4.45 3.76 9.54
C GLY A 286 -3.03 3.23 9.65
N ALA A 287 -2.13 3.98 10.26
CA ALA A 287 -0.76 3.56 10.49
C ALA A 287 -0.30 3.86 11.91
N LEU A 288 0.50 2.97 12.48
CA LEU A 288 1.18 3.14 13.75
C LEU A 288 2.64 2.75 13.60
N GLY A 289 3.55 3.64 13.99
CA GLY A 289 4.97 3.40 13.88
C GLY A 289 5.72 3.63 15.18
N ILE A 290 6.82 2.91 15.31
CA ILE A 290 7.78 3.05 16.39
C ILE A 290 9.20 2.95 15.84
N GLY A 291 10.09 3.76 16.37
CA GLY A 291 11.51 3.68 16.01
C GLY A 291 12.42 4.37 17.00
N LEU A 292 13.71 4.22 16.74
CA LEU A 292 14.80 4.83 17.46
C LEU A 292 15.45 5.91 16.63
N GLN A 293 15.73 7.03 17.26
CA GLN A 293 16.38 8.16 16.65
C GLN A 293 17.72 8.47 17.32
N PHE A 294 18.72 8.73 16.52
CA PHE A 294 20.12 9.01 16.95
C PHE A 294 20.61 10.31 16.34
#